data_2a4638b94af770b7bfccc0278be3654a
#
_entry.id   2a4638b94af770b7bfccc0278be3654a
#
_cell.length_a   1.000
_cell.length_b   1.000
_cell.length_c   1.000
_cell.angle_alpha   90.00
_cell.angle_beta   90.00
_cell.angle_gamma   90.00
#
_symmetry.space_group_name_H-M   'P 1'
#
loop_
_entity.id
_entity.type
_entity.pdbx_description
1 polymer ?
#
loop_
_entity_poly.entity_id
_entity_poly.type
_entity_poly.pdbx_seq_one_letter_code
_entity_poly.pdbx_strand_id
1 'polypeptide(L)'
;MTPDAEKQMGYIARVSNPNNQSNPAVAGLLGYCIKHGHWSVFEQAHMTVEIETTRGIAAQILRHRSFTFQEFSQRYANTNLLGEIPVPDLRSQDLKNRQNSNDDIPEEQTKRLQDQIARYFAEGIDLYNELIREGVAKECARFVLPLATPTRIYMTGSVRSWIHYIDLRSAHGTQKEHMDIVKEVRDIFKKEFPICTNALNWEYK
;
A
#
# COMPACT_ATOMS: atom_id res chain seq x y z
N MET A 1 3.66 6.61 13.85
CA MET A 1 2.37 7.31 13.92
C MET A 1 2.45 8.46 14.90
N THR A 2 1.72 9.56 14.64
CA THR A 2 1.58 10.68 15.58
C THR A 2 0.93 10.17 16.88
N PRO A 3 1.55 10.37 18.05
CA PRO A 3 0.95 9.96 19.31
C PRO A 3 -0.38 10.69 19.59
N ASP A 4 -1.37 9.98 20.15
CA ASP A 4 -2.70 10.54 20.47
C ASP A 4 -3.33 11.35 19.31
N ALA A 5 -3.12 10.91 18.08
CA ALA A 5 -3.40 11.65 16.84
C ALA A 5 -4.81 12.27 16.79
N GLU A 6 -5.85 11.52 17.19
CA GLU A 6 -7.23 12.01 17.13
C GLU A 6 -7.49 13.10 18.16
N LYS A 7 -6.91 13.00 19.35
CA LYS A 7 -6.98 14.08 20.36
C LYS A 7 -6.20 15.31 19.87
N GLN A 8 -5.03 15.10 19.28
CA GLN A 8 -4.22 16.19 18.75
C GLN A 8 -4.94 16.93 17.60
N MET A 9 -5.54 16.20 16.66
CA MET A 9 -6.36 16.80 15.60
C MET A 9 -7.53 17.60 16.18
N GLY A 10 -8.23 17.08 17.20
CA GLY A 10 -9.29 17.80 17.87
C GLY A 10 -8.85 19.06 18.61
N TYR A 11 -7.67 19.01 19.25
CA TYR A 11 -7.03 20.19 19.86
C TYR A 11 -6.71 21.25 18.82
N ILE A 12 -6.05 20.87 17.74
CA ILE A 12 -5.67 21.80 16.65
C ILE A 12 -6.90 22.39 15.95
N ALA A 13 -7.95 21.59 15.73
CA ALA A 13 -9.21 22.06 15.13
C ALA A 13 -9.85 23.21 15.93
N ARG A 14 -9.56 23.31 17.23
CA ARG A 14 -10.10 24.37 18.12
C ARG A 14 -9.15 25.53 18.32
N VAL A 15 -8.13 25.71 17.47
CA VAL A 15 -7.15 26.80 17.59
C VAL A 15 -7.76 28.19 17.72
N SER A 16 -8.90 28.43 17.10
CA SER A 16 -9.66 29.71 17.20
C SER A 16 -10.61 29.78 18.38
N ASN A 17 -10.63 28.77 19.27
CA ASN A 17 -11.45 28.74 20.49
C ASN A 17 -10.61 28.28 21.69
N PRO A 18 -9.69 29.13 22.20
CA PRO A 18 -8.75 28.76 23.24
C PRO A 18 -9.37 28.20 24.52
N ASN A 19 -10.53 28.73 24.90
CA ASN A 19 -11.24 28.29 26.13
C ASN A 19 -11.78 26.85 26.03
N ASN A 20 -11.95 26.30 24.82
CA ASN A 20 -12.43 24.94 24.58
C ASN A 20 -11.38 24.05 23.91
N GLN A 21 -10.17 24.55 23.71
CA GLN A 21 -9.14 23.87 22.94
C GLN A 21 -8.74 22.52 23.58
N SER A 22 -8.63 22.49 24.91
CA SER A 22 -8.25 21.30 25.69
C SER A 22 -9.41 20.32 25.94
N ASN A 23 -10.59 20.52 25.37
CA ASN A 23 -11.72 19.63 25.57
C ASN A 23 -11.43 18.23 24.98
N PRO A 24 -11.48 17.17 25.78
CA PRO A 24 -11.18 15.81 25.31
C PRO A 24 -12.25 15.20 24.40
N ALA A 25 -13.46 15.80 24.37
CA ALA A 25 -14.56 15.32 23.53
C ALA A 25 -14.34 15.72 22.07
N VAL A 26 -13.56 14.93 21.32
CA VAL A 26 -13.19 15.24 19.93
C VAL A 26 -14.04 14.55 18.86
N ALA A 27 -14.75 13.47 19.21
CA ALA A 27 -15.47 12.63 18.26
C ALA A 27 -16.50 13.41 17.42
N GLY A 28 -17.37 14.21 18.06
CA GLY A 28 -18.35 15.03 17.36
C GLY A 28 -17.73 16.08 16.45
N LEU A 29 -16.59 16.67 16.85
CA LEU A 29 -15.87 17.66 16.07
C LEU A 29 -15.23 17.03 14.82
N LEU A 30 -14.50 15.93 14.98
CA LEU A 30 -13.86 15.23 13.86
C LEU A 30 -14.91 14.69 12.88
N GLY A 31 -16.01 14.13 13.39
CA GLY A 31 -17.15 13.72 12.57
C GLY A 31 -17.77 14.86 11.78
N TYR A 32 -17.94 16.04 12.41
CA TYR A 32 -18.39 17.24 11.71
C TYR A 32 -17.41 17.66 10.60
N CYS A 33 -16.10 17.67 10.89
CA CYS A 33 -15.08 18.02 9.91
C CYS A 33 -15.09 17.08 8.70
N ILE A 34 -15.19 15.76 8.91
CA ILE A 34 -15.31 14.76 7.83
C ILE A 34 -16.57 15.02 7.00
N LYS A 35 -17.72 15.16 7.66
CA LYS A 35 -19.02 15.36 6.99
C LYS A 35 -19.05 16.60 6.11
N HIS A 36 -18.36 17.68 6.51
CA HIS A 36 -18.34 18.96 5.80
C HIS A 36 -17.08 19.19 4.96
N GLY A 37 -16.21 18.20 4.84
CA GLY A 37 -15.00 18.28 4.01
C GLY A 37 -13.94 19.24 4.55
N HIS A 38 -13.89 19.48 5.86
CA HIS A 38 -12.87 20.30 6.51
C HIS A 38 -11.59 19.50 6.72
N TRP A 39 -10.89 19.21 5.63
CA TRP A 39 -9.77 18.26 5.59
C TRP A 39 -8.48 18.76 6.20
N SER A 40 -8.28 20.07 6.38
CA SER A 40 -7.02 20.64 6.89
C SER A 40 -6.62 20.12 8.28
N VAL A 41 -7.62 19.76 9.11
CA VAL A 41 -7.40 19.15 10.43
C VAL A 41 -6.67 17.80 10.32
N PHE A 42 -7.01 17.02 9.32
CA PHE A 42 -6.48 15.68 9.09
C PHE A 42 -5.11 15.67 8.41
N GLU A 43 -4.58 16.83 8.04
CA GLU A 43 -3.19 17.00 7.61
C GLU A 43 -2.22 17.11 8.80
N GLN A 44 -2.72 17.30 10.03
CA GLN A 44 -1.91 17.58 11.23
C GLN A 44 -1.47 16.31 11.96
N ALA A 45 -1.89 15.14 11.53
CA ALA A 45 -1.47 13.85 12.07
C ALA A 45 -1.05 12.90 10.94
N HIS A 46 -0.04 12.07 11.20
CA HIS A 46 0.59 11.22 10.20
C HIS A 46 0.68 9.76 10.66
N MET A 47 0.65 8.85 9.71
CA MET A 47 0.90 7.43 9.90
C MET A 47 1.94 6.96 8.89
N THR A 48 2.85 6.08 9.34
CA THR A 48 3.78 5.35 8.48
C THR A 48 3.42 3.87 8.54
N VAL A 49 3.33 3.25 7.37
CA VAL A 49 3.08 1.81 7.23
C VAL A 49 4.25 1.18 6.48
N GLU A 50 4.73 0.03 6.96
CA GLU A 50 5.61 -0.85 6.21
C GLU A 50 4.75 -1.75 5.32
N ILE A 51 5.09 -1.85 4.05
CA ILE A 51 4.37 -2.64 3.03
C ILE A 51 5.37 -3.59 2.38
N GLU A 52 5.15 -4.88 2.52
CA GLU A 52 5.83 -5.91 1.76
C GLU A 52 5.01 -6.25 0.52
N THR A 53 5.62 -6.18 -0.64
CA THR A 53 4.93 -6.37 -1.92
C THR A 53 5.92 -6.72 -3.03
N THR A 54 5.46 -6.67 -4.29
CA THR A 54 6.32 -6.88 -5.47
C THR A 54 6.65 -5.55 -6.14
N ARG A 55 7.72 -5.53 -6.94
CA ARG A 55 8.12 -4.36 -7.73
C ARG A 55 6.99 -3.85 -8.66
N GLY A 56 6.21 -4.77 -9.20
CA GLY A 56 5.07 -4.41 -10.06
C GLY A 56 3.98 -3.64 -9.32
N ILE A 57 3.63 -4.06 -8.10
CA ILE A 57 2.64 -3.38 -7.26
C ILE A 57 3.23 -2.11 -6.65
N ALA A 58 4.49 -2.14 -6.21
CA ALA A 58 5.21 -0.97 -5.72
C ALA A 58 5.15 0.20 -6.69
N ALA A 59 5.34 -0.05 -7.99
CA ALA A 59 5.26 0.97 -9.03
C ALA A 59 3.89 1.67 -9.09
N GLN A 60 2.80 0.99 -8.71
CA GLN A 60 1.47 1.60 -8.61
C GLN A 60 1.31 2.42 -7.33
N ILE A 61 1.84 1.92 -6.20
CA ILE A 61 1.79 2.60 -4.88
C ILE A 61 2.57 3.91 -4.94
N LEU A 62 3.78 3.90 -5.49
CA LEU A 62 4.67 5.06 -5.60
C LEU A 62 4.10 6.23 -6.43
N ARG A 63 3.01 6.02 -7.17
CA ARG A 63 2.32 7.09 -7.92
C ARG A 63 1.47 8.01 -7.04
N HIS A 64 1.24 7.66 -5.77
CA HIS A 64 0.46 8.47 -4.82
C HIS A 64 1.29 9.64 -4.27
N ARG A 65 1.20 10.81 -4.92
CA ARG A 65 2.04 12.00 -4.67
C ARG A 65 1.83 12.65 -3.30
N SER A 66 0.73 12.34 -2.60
CA SER A 66 0.45 12.86 -1.25
C SER A 66 1.18 12.10 -0.14
N PHE A 67 2.06 11.18 -0.51
CA PHE A 67 2.86 10.39 0.41
C PHE A 67 4.34 10.55 0.15
N THR A 68 5.14 10.26 1.17
CA THR A 68 6.59 10.07 1.07
C THR A 68 6.93 8.59 1.23
N PHE A 69 8.00 8.17 0.57
CA PHE A 69 8.36 6.76 0.48
C PHE A 69 9.83 6.55 0.75
N GLN A 70 10.12 5.41 1.42
CA GLN A 70 11.44 4.81 1.45
C GLN A 70 11.31 3.38 0.98
N GLU A 71 11.98 3.01 -0.10
CA GLU A 71 11.89 1.67 -0.67
C GLU A 71 13.22 0.93 -0.54
N PHE A 72 13.15 -0.40 -0.37
CA PHE A 72 14.31 -1.29 -0.41
C PHE A 72 15.11 -1.11 -1.71
N SER A 73 16.39 -0.77 -1.57
CA SER A 73 17.23 -0.46 -2.72
C SER A 73 17.98 -1.68 -3.24
N GLN A 74 17.58 -2.20 -4.39
CA GLN A 74 18.29 -3.24 -5.13
C GLN A 74 19.66 -2.80 -5.70
N ARG A 75 20.02 -1.53 -5.55
CA ARG A 75 21.38 -1.04 -5.88
C ARG A 75 22.37 -1.33 -4.77
N TYR A 76 21.91 -1.32 -3.51
CA TYR A 76 22.77 -1.52 -2.34
C TYR A 76 22.71 -2.95 -1.82
N ALA A 77 21.52 -3.53 -1.74
CA ALA A 77 21.28 -4.82 -1.12
C ALA A 77 20.99 -5.91 -2.15
N ASN A 78 21.31 -7.16 -1.80
CA ASN A 78 20.94 -8.32 -2.58
C ASN A 78 19.46 -8.59 -2.41
N THR A 79 18.75 -8.84 -3.51
CA THR A 79 17.30 -9.12 -3.52
C THR A 79 16.93 -10.38 -2.75
N ASN A 80 17.84 -11.35 -2.63
CA ASN A 80 17.63 -12.57 -1.85
C ASN A 80 17.31 -12.31 -0.36
N LEU A 81 17.61 -11.10 0.15
CA LEU A 81 17.25 -10.69 1.52
C LEU A 81 15.74 -10.52 1.73
N LEU A 82 14.95 -10.42 0.68
CA LEU A 82 13.50 -10.24 0.74
C LEU A 82 12.72 -11.55 0.51
N GLY A 83 13.41 -12.67 0.42
CA GLY A 83 12.81 -13.99 0.22
C GLY A 83 12.62 -14.37 -1.24
N GLU A 84 11.81 -15.40 -1.46
CA GLU A 84 11.53 -15.96 -2.78
C GLU A 84 10.62 -15.07 -3.61
N ILE A 85 10.75 -15.16 -4.94
CA ILE A 85 9.87 -14.45 -5.86
C ILE A 85 8.54 -15.21 -5.94
N PRO A 86 7.41 -14.61 -5.53
CA PRO A 86 6.13 -15.29 -5.55
C PRO A 86 5.63 -15.51 -6.98
N VAL A 87 5.14 -16.70 -7.26
CA VAL A 87 4.40 -16.97 -8.50
C VAL A 87 3.03 -16.28 -8.39
N PRO A 88 2.63 -15.43 -9.34
CA PRO A 88 1.38 -14.68 -9.25
C PRO A 88 0.16 -15.56 -9.42
N ASP A 89 -0.94 -15.17 -8.80
CA ASP A 89 -2.27 -15.66 -9.15
C ASP A 89 -2.61 -15.28 -10.60
N LEU A 90 -3.05 -16.26 -11.39
CA LEU A 90 -3.39 -16.01 -12.78
C LEU A 90 -4.91 -15.82 -12.94
N ARG A 91 -5.26 -14.76 -13.64
CA ARG A 91 -6.65 -14.39 -13.93
C ARG A 91 -6.78 -14.07 -15.41
N SER A 92 -7.95 -14.34 -15.99
CA SER A 92 -8.22 -13.97 -17.39
C SER A 92 -8.46 -12.47 -17.52
N GLN A 93 -8.20 -11.94 -18.70
CA GLN A 93 -8.50 -10.55 -19.03
C GLN A 93 -10.01 -10.34 -19.18
N ASP A 94 -10.57 -9.37 -18.44
CA ASP A 94 -11.94 -8.93 -18.69
C ASP A 94 -12.03 -8.22 -20.06
N LEU A 95 -12.92 -8.73 -20.92
CA LEU A 95 -13.08 -8.23 -22.28
C LEU A 95 -13.80 -6.89 -22.38
N LYS A 96 -14.58 -6.53 -21.33
CA LYS A 96 -15.35 -5.27 -21.28
C LYS A 96 -14.58 -4.16 -20.56
N ASN A 97 -13.94 -4.50 -19.46
CA ASN A 97 -13.14 -3.57 -18.69
C ASN A 97 -11.67 -4.01 -18.66
N ARG A 98 -10.84 -3.34 -19.45
CA ARG A 98 -9.41 -3.65 -19.59
C ARG A 98 -8.60 -3.55 -18.29
N GLN A 99 -9.15 -2.95 -17.24
CA GLN A 99 -8.50 -2.85 -15.93
C GLN A 99 -8.84 -4.02 -15.01
N ASN A 100 -9.87 -4.81 -15.35
CA ASN A 100 -10.32 -5.93 -14.56
C ASN A 100 -9.75 -7.26 -15.05
N SER A 101 -9.84 -8.24 -14.19
CA SER A 101 -9.55 -9.65 -14.46
C SER A 101 -10.60 -10.54 -13.80
N ASN A 102 -10.78 -11.78 -14.33
CA ASN A 102 -11.75 -12.73 -13.84
C ASN A 102 -11.04 -14.01 -13.38
N ASP A 103 -11.54 -14.63 -12.30
CA ASP A 103 -11.02 -15.88 -11.75
C ASP A 103 -11.71 -17.08 -12.45
N ASP A 104 -11.49 -17.21 -13.77
CA ASP A 104 -12.17 -18.22 -14.61
C ASP A 104 -11.22 -19.05 -15.47
N ILE A 105 -9.91 -18.95 -15.27
CA ILE A 105 -8.94 -19.84 -15.93
C ILE A 105 -9.04 -21.23 -15.33
N PRO A 106 -9.19 -22.29 -16.15
CA PRO A 106 -9.22 -23.66 -15.64
C PRO A 106 -7.99 -24.03 -14.79
N GLU A 107 -8.19 -24.76 -13.70
CA GLU A 107 -7.14 -25.09 -12.72
C GLU A 107 -5.92 -25.76 -13.36
N GLU A 108 -6.14 -26.74 -14.26
CA GLU A 108 -5.07 -27.43 -14.98
C GLU A 108 -4.22 -26.45 -15.82
N GLN A 109 -4.89 -25.52 -16.51
CA GLN A 109 -4.22 -24.50 -17.30
C GLN A 109 -3.45 -23.54 -16.40
N THR A 110 -4.05 -23.11 -15.29
CA THR A 110 -3.42 -22.22 -14.28
C THR A 110 -2.14 -22.87 -13.77
N LYS A 111 -2.22 -24.12 -13.30
CA LYS A 111 -1.06 -24.85 -12.77
C LYS A 111 0.06 -24.97 -13.79
N ARG A 112 -0.26 -25.39 -15.02
CA ARG A 112 0.73 -25.51 -16.10
C ARG A 112 1.45 -24.17 -16.38
N LEU A 113 0.71 -23.05 -16.40
CA LEU A 113 1.28 -21.71 -16.64
C LEU A 113 2.10 -21.23 -15.44
N GLN A 114 1.63 -21.48 -14.22
CA GLN A 114 2.38 -21.17 -13.00
C GLN A 114 3.71 -21.93 -12.92
N ASP A 115 3.74 -23.21 -13.31
CA ASP A 115 4.97 -24.01 -13.39
C ASP A 115 5.96 -23.44 -14.42
N GLN A 116 5.47 -22.88 -15.52
CA GLN A 116 6.33 -22.20 -16.51
C GLN A 116 6.89 -20.89 -15.95
N ILE A 117 6.08 -20.10 -15.26
CA ILE A 117 6.49 -18.85 -14.62
C ILE A 117 7.54 -19.14 -13.54
N ALA A 118 7.31 -20.15 -12.70
CA ALA A 118 8.25 -20.53 -11.64
C ALA A 118 9.63 -20.90 -12.21
N ARG A 119 9.68 -21.66 -13.31
CA ARG A 119 10.93 -21.99 -13.99
C ARG A 119 11.64 -20.74 -14.53
N TYR A 120 10.90 -19.85 -15.18
CA TYR A 120 11.46 -18.60 -15.68
C TYR A 120 12.03 -17.72 -14.54
N PHE A 121 11.33 -17.67 -13.40
CA PHE A 121 11.83 -16.92 -12.23
C PHE A 121 13.09 -17.55 -11.65
N ALA A 122 13.17 -18.87 -11.57
CA ALA A 122 14.39 -19.58 -11.13
C ALA A 122 15.58 -19.27 -12.05
N GLU A 123 15.40 -19.36 -13.37
CA GLU A 123 16.43 -19.00 -14.35
C GLU A 123 16.88 -17.54 -14.22
N GLY A 124 15.94 -16.61 -13.96
CA GLY A 124 16.25 -15.20 -13.75
C GLY A 124 17.06 -14.96 -12.47
N ILE A 125 16.74 -15.68 -11.38
CA ILE A 125 17.50 -15.62 -10.12
C ILE A 125 18.90 -16.19 -10.32
N ASP A 126 19.04 -17.32 -11.01
CA ASP A 126 20.32 -17.95 -11.28
C ASP A 126 21.23 -17.03 -12.10
N LEU A 127 20.69 -16.42 -13.15
CA LEU A 127 21.39 -15.42 -13.95
C LEU A 127 21.80 -14.18 -13.13
N TYR A 128 20.91 -13.67 -12.28
CA TYR A 128 21.24 -12.58 -11.37
C TYR A 128 22.40 -12.93 -10.45
N ASN A 129 22.36 -14.11 -9.85
CA ASN A 129 23.41 -14.58 -8.94
C ASN A 129 24.75 -14.82 -9.69
N GLU A 130 24.69 -15.29 -10.93
CA GLU A 130 25.87 -15.42 -11.79
C GLU A 130 26.50 -14.06 -12.08
N LEU A 131 25.71 -13.08 -12.53
CA LEU A 131 26.18 -11.72 -12.78
C LEU A 131 26.86 -11.11 -11.54
N ILE A 132 26.29 -11.31 -10.35
CA ILE A 132 26.89 -10.84 -9.11
C ILE A 132 28.22 -11.53 -8.83
N ARG A 133 28.33 -12.85 -9.05
CA ARG A 133 29.60 -13.60 -8.87
C ARG A 133 30.68 -13.15 -9.84
N GLU A 134 30.32 -12.81 -11.06
CA GLU A 134 31.21 -12.26 -12.09
C GLU A 134 31.57 -10.77 -11.87
N GLY A 135 31.13 -10.17 -10.75
CA GLY A 135 31.47 -8.79 -10.39
C GLY A 135 30.63 -7.72 -11.05
N VAL A 136 29.54 -8.07 -11.71
CA VAL A 136 28.60 -7.10 -12.29
C VAL A 136 27.91 -6.32 -11.15
N ALA A 137 27.88 -4.99 -11.28
CA ALA A 137 27.24 -4.14 -10.29
C ALA A 137 25.75 -4.50 -10.12
N LYS A 138 25.25 -4.52 -8.85
CA LYS A 138 23.86 -4.82 -8.53
C LYS A 138 22.85 -3.96 -9.31
N GLU A 139 23.21 -2.69 -9.58
CA GLU A 139 22.36 -1.78 -10.35
C GLU A 139 22.16 -2.22 -11.81
N CYS A 140 23.08 -3.02 -12.35
CA CYS A 140 22.98 -3.62 -13.68
C CYS A 140 22.36 -5.02 -13.60
N ALA A 141 22.84 -5.87 -12.68
CA ALA A 141 22.34 -7.23 -12.53
C ALA A 141 20.84 -7.32 -12.28
N ARG A 142 20.26 -6.38 -11.50
CA ARG A 142 18.83 -6.35 -11.17
C ARG A 142 17.88 -6.28 -12.38
N PHE A 143 18.35 -5.92 -13.56
CA PHE A 143 17.48 -5.82 -14.75
C PHE A 143 17.03 -7.18 -15.31
N VAL A 144 17.65 -8.27 -14.90
CA VAL A 144 17.20 -9.62 -15.28
C VAL A 144 16.10 -10.17 -14.37
N LEU A 145 15.80 -9.47 -13.27
CA LEU A 145 14.79 -9.89 -12.29
C LEU A 145 13.37 -9.53 -12.78
N PRO A 146 12.38 -10.40 -12.55
CA PRO A 146 11.00 -10.14 -12.92
C PRO A 146 10.35 -9.05 -12.07
N LEU A 147 9.25 -8.47 -12.56
CA LEU A 147 8.43 -7.50 -11.80
C LEU A 147 7.81 -8.09 -10.53
N ALA A 148 7.70 -9.42 -10.46
CA ALA A 148 7.26 -10.13 -9.26
C ALA A 148 8.30 -10.16 -8.14
N THR A 149 9.53 -9.67 -8.37
CA THR A 149 10.56 -9.59 -7.34
C THR A 149 10.06 -8.82 -6.12
N PRO A 150 10.21 -9.39 -4.90
CA PRO A 150 9.77 -8.73 -3.67
C PRO A 150 10.43 -7.37 -3.46
N THR A 151 9.72 -6.48 -2.81
CA THR A 151 10.24 -5.21 -2.30
C THR A 151 9.54 -4.84 -1.00
N ARG A 152 10.15 -3.94 -0.24
CA ARG A 152 9.60 -3.39 1.01
C ARG A 152 9.57 -1.87 0.89
N ILE A 153 8.44 -1.27 1.24
CA ILE A 153 8.22 0.17 1.18
C ILE A 153 7.75 0.65 2.54
N TYR A 154 8.37 1.73 3.04
CA TYR A 154 7.79 2.54 4.09
C TYR A 154 7.03 3.68 3.44
N MET A 155 5.72 3.76 3.69
CA MET A 155 4.82 4.76 3.12
C MET A 155 4.29 5.65 4.23
N THR A 156 4.60 6.95 4.17
CA THR A 156 4.20 7.94 5.18
C THR A 156 3.29 8.99 4.57
N GLY A 157 2.17 9.26 5.26
CA GLY A 157 1.25 10.31 4.86
C GLY A 157 0.40 10.84 6.00
N SER A 158 -0.28 11.96 5.75
CA SER A 158 -1.28 12.51 6.66
C SER A 158 -2.51 11.60 6.76
N VAL A 159 -3.26 11.71 7.84
CA VAL A 159 -4.56 11.01 8.01
C VAL A 159 -5.48 11.28 6.83
N ARG A 160 -5.53 12.52 6.32
CA ARG A 160 -6.28 12.86 5.09
C ARG A 160 -5.83 12.04 3.89
N SER A 161 -4.51 11.94 3.66
CA SER A 161 -3.95 11.18 2.53
C SER A 161 -4.32 9.71 2.64
N TRP A 162 -4.25 9.13 3.83
CA TRP A 162 -4.64 7.74 4.09
C TRP A 162 -6.13 7.48 3.83
N ILE A 163 -7.02 8.38 4.30
CA ILE A 163 -8.46 8.27 4.02
C ILE A 163 -8.71 8.25 2.50
N HIS A 164 -8.12 9.18 1.76
CA HIS A 164 -8.28 9.24 0.31
C HIS A 164 -7.69 8.00 -0.39
N TYR A 165 -6.51 7.54 0.03
CA TYR A 165 -5.87 6.35 -0.56
C TYR A 165 -6.70 5.09 -0.36
N ILE A 166 -7.20 4.87 0.86
CA ILE A 166 -8.02 3.70 1.20
C ILE A 166 -9.32 3.72 0.40
N ASP A 167 -10.04 4.84 0.35
CA ASP A 167 -11.27 4.96 -0.44
C ASP A 167 -11.02 4.72 -1.92
N LEU A 168 -9.98 5.34 -2.49
CA LEU A 168 -9.65 5.23 -3.91
C LEU A 168 -9.27 3.80 -4.30
N ARG A 169 -8.47 3.12 -3.49
CA ARG A 169 -7.92 1.80 -3.82
C ARG A 169 -8.75 0.62 -3.33
N SER A 170 -9.76 0.85 -2.51
CA SER A 170 -10.82 -0.12 -2.21
C SER A 170 -11.87 -0.21 -3.31
N ALA A 171 -11.87 0.72 -4.29
CA ALA A 171 -12.85 0.76 -5.35
C ALA A 171 -12.62 -0.32 -6.42
N HIS A 172 -13.72 -0.74 -7.07
CA HIS A 172 -13.68 -1.66 -8.20
C HIS A 172 -12.79 -1.14 -9.34
N GLY A 173 -11.94 -2.01 -9.89
CA GLY A 173 -10.94 -1.66 -10.91
C GLY A 173 -9.53 -1.43 -10.36
N THR A 174 -9.33 -1.51 -9.04
CA THR A 174 -8.00 -1.66 -8.46
C THR A 174 -7.51 -3.11 -8.65
N GLN A 175 -6.24 -3.29 -9.03
CA GLN A 175 -5.65 -4.62 -9.13
C GLN A 175 -5.76 -5.36 -7.79
N LYS A 176 -6.11 -6.65 -7.82
CA LYS A 176 -6.42 -7.46 -6.63
C LYS A 176 -5.31 -7.39 -5.57
N GLU A 177 -4.06 -7.58 -5.96
CA GLU A 177 -2.91 -7.56 -5.03
C GLU A 177 -2.74 -6.19 -4.35
N HIS A 178 -3.02 -5.09 -5.06
CA HIS A 178 -3.01 -3.76 -4.48
C HIS A 178 -4.22 -3.55 -3.54
N MET A 179 -5.38 -4.06 -3.91
CA MET A 179 -6.60 -3.99 -3.07
C MET A 179 -6.42 -4.78 -1.77
N ASP A 180 -5.75 -5.94 -1.80
CA ASP A 180 -5.50 -6.75 -0.61
C ASP A 180 -4.59 -6.01 0.38
N ILE A 181 -3.53 -5.35 -0.09
CA ILE A 181 -2.70 -4.43 0.73
C ILE A 181 -3.57 -3.33 1.35
N VAL A 182 -4.46 -2.72 0.56
CA VAL A 182 -5.30 -1.62 1.07
C VAL A 182 -6.30 -2.09 2.13
N LYS A 183 -6.78 -3.32 2.06
CA LYS A 183 -7.62 -3.92 3.12
C LYS A 183 -6.85 -4.01 4.45
N GLU A 184 -5.62 -4.52 4.41
CA GLU A 184 -4.76 -4.60 5.60
C GLU A 184 -4.45 -3.19 6.15
N VAL A 185 -4.11 -2.23 5.29
CA VAL A 185 -3.90 -0.83 5.68
C VAL A 185 -5.15 -0.24 6.32
N ARG A 186 -6.35 -0.52 5.78
CA ARG A 186 -7.62 -0.09 6.36
C ARG A 186 -7.85 -0.67 7.74
N ASP A 187 -7.50 -1.93 7.97
CA ASP A 187 -7.64 -2.56 9.28
C ASP A 187 -6.67 -1.96 10.30
N ILE A 188 -5.45 -1.62 9.90
CA ILE A 188 -4.53 -0.83 10.73
C ILE A 188 -5.13 0.54 11.03
N PHE A 189 -5.65 1.24 10.01
CA PHE A 189 -6.26 2.55 10.17
C PHE A 189 -7.47 2.52 11.15
N LYS A 190 -8.34 1.51 11.04
CA LYS A 190 -9.48 1.32 11.96
C LYS A 190 -9.04 1.19 13.41
N LYS A 191 -7.95 0.46 13.65
CA LYS A 191 -7.39 0.26 14.98
C LYS A 191 -6.79 1.54 15.57
N GLU A 192 -6.08 2.30 14.74
CA GLU A 192 -5.29 3.46 15.18
C GLU A 192 -6.09 4.78 15.18
N PHE A 193 -7.17 4.85 14.37
CA PHE A 193 -8.05 6.03 14.23
C PHE A 193 -9.53 5.65 14.34
N PRO A 194 -9.97 5.12 15.50
CA PRO A 194 -11.34 4.61 15.66
C PRO A 194 -12.41 5.70 15.51
N ILE A 195 -12.14 6.93 15.94
CA ILE A 195 -13.10 8.06 15.83
C ILE A 195 -13.29 8.44 14.37
N CYS A 196 -12.20 8.56 13.59
CA CYS A 196 -12.27 8.83 12.15
C CYS A 196 -12.96 7.68 11.41
N THR A 197 -12.65 6.43 11.76
CA THR A 197 -13.26 5.22 11.18
C THR A 197 -14.77 5.22 11.35
N ASN A 198 -15.26 5.51 12.56
CA ASN A 198 -16.69 5.60 12.84
C ASN A 198 -17.34 6.74 12.03
N ALA A 199 -16.73 7.92 11.99
CA ALA A 199 -17.23 9.06 11.23
C ALA A 199 -17.27 8.80 9.70
N LEU A 200 -16.38 7.94 9.18
CA LEU A 200 -16.35 7.52 7.78
C LEU A 200 -17.33 6.37 7.46
N ASN A 201 -17.98 5.80 8.47
CA ASN A 201 -18.82 4.60 8.39
C ASN A 201 -18.09 3.38 7.77
N TRP A 202 -16.79 3.24 8.03
CA TRP A 202 -16.00 2.14 7.49
C TRP A 202 -16.16 0.82 8.27
N GLU A 203 -16.78 0.83 9.42
CA GLU A 203 -17.11 -0.38 10.18
C GLU A 203 -18.09 -1.28 9.44
N TYR A 204 -18.90 -0.71 8.54
CA TYR A 204 -19.99 -1.39 7.84
C TYR A 204 -19.73 -1.57 6.32
N LYS A 205 -18.51 -1.30 5.84
CA LYS A 205 -18.17 -1.40 4.41
C LYS A 205 -17.16 -2.51 4.14
#